data_621cdb85eb6e81cf865d1ae53eae97f3
#
_entry.id   621cdb85eb6e81cf865d1ae53eae97f3
#
_cell.length_a   1.000
_cell.length_b   1.000
_cell.length_c   1.000
_cell.angle_alpha   90.00
_cell.angle_beta   90.00
_cell.angle_gamma   90.00
#
_symmetry.space_group_name_H-M   'P 1'
#
loop_
_entity.id
_entity.type
_entity.pdbx_description
1 polymer ?
#
loop_
_entity_poly.entity_id
_entity_poly.type
_entity_poly.pdbx_seq_one_letter_code
_entity_poly.pdbx_strand_id
1 'polypeptide(L)'
;DSGVSEQPTGHAETVAGAENRARAALEPDRDLGVGIEGGVAGFDGADERFLIMWAAVTDGDRVGRAAGPSLALPTDVAARIDDGAELGPVMDDLLDTDGVATRGGAAGALTNGRVDRAEALAAAVSGALGPFVAELY
;
A
#
# COMPACT_ATOMS: atom_id res chain seq x y z
N ASP A 1 12.33 8.95 -0.17
CA ASP A 1 11.65 9.28 -1.43
C ASP A 1 11.29 7.99 -2.16
N SER A 2 10.01 7.79 -2.47
CA SER A 2 9.54 6.60 -3.19
C SER A 2 9.74 6.70 -4.71
N GLY A 3 10.04 7.91 -5.21
CA GLY A 3 10.16 8.18 -6.64
C GLY A 3 8.85 8.09 -7.42
N VAL A 4 7.72 8.03 -6.73
CA VAL A 4 6.36 8.02 -7.29
C VAL A 4 5.56 9.18 -6.70
N SER A 5 4.33 9.40 -7.20
CA SER A 5 3.44 10.45 -6.69
C SER A 5 3.07 10.21 -5.22
N GLU A 6 2.64 11.26 -4.51
CA GLU A 6 2.19 11.17 -3.12
C GLU A 6 0.95 10.27 -2.98
N GLN A 7 0.09 10.26 -4.00
CA GLN A 7 -1.00 9.31 -4.14
C GLN A 7 -0.76 8.44 -5.39
N PRO A 8 -0.08 7.29 -5.27
CA PRO A 8 0.11 6.37 -6.39
C PRO A 8 -1.22 5.90 -6.98
N THR A 9 -1.31 5.92 -8.29
CA THR A 9 -2.49 5.50 -9.03
C THR A 9 -2.16 4.29 -9.91
N GLY A 10 -2.88 3.20 -9.68
CA GLY A 10 -2.65 1.92 -10.34
C GLY A 10 -1.61 1.05 -9.65
N HIS A 11 -1.65 -0.24 -9.96
CA HIS A 11 -0.75 -1.23 -9.37
C HIS A 11 0.71 -0.98 -9.74
N ALA A 12 0.99 -0.62 -10.99
CA ALA A 12 2.35 -0.43 -11.48
C ALA A 12 3.10 0.66 -10.70
N GLU A 13 2.46 1.79 -10.46
CA GLU A 13 3.07 2.90 -9.70
C GLU A 13 3.24 2.52 -8.23
N THR A 14 2.24 1.86 -7.62
CA THR A 14 2.30 1.43 -6.23
C THR A 14 3.41 0.39 -6.00
N VAL A 15 3.55 -0.58 -6.90
CA VAL A 15 4.64 -1.57 -6.87
C VAL A 15 6.00 -0.90 -7.03
N ALA A 16 6.14 0.02 -7.98
CA ALA A 16 7.39 0.77 -8.19
C ALA A 16 7.79 1.56 -6.93
N GLY A 17 6.82 2.21 -6.27
CA GLY A 17 7.05 2.90 -5.00
C GLY A 17 7.55 1.97 -3.90
N ALA A 18 6.93 0.80 -3.73
CA ALA A 18 7.37 -0.20 -2.77
C ALA A 18 8.80 -0.71 -3.07
N GLU A 19 9.11 -0.99 -4.33
CA GLU A 19 10.46 -1.44 -4.74
C GLU A 19 11.53 -0.37 -4.52
N ASN A 20 11.24 0.87 -4.86
CA ASN A 20 12.17 1.99 -4.67
C ASN A 20 12.49 2.18 -3.18
N ARG A 21 11.46 2.07 -2.32
CA ARG A 21 11.65 2.12 -0.87
C ARG A 21 12.47 0.93 -0.36
N ALA A 22 12.21 -0.29 -0.87
CA ALA A 22 12.97 -1.48 -0.49
C ALA A 22 14.45 -1.33 -0.84
N ARG A 23 14.77 -0.87 -2.04
CA ARG A 23 16.14 -0.62 -2.47
C ARG A 23 16.81 0.48 -1.65
N ALA A 24 16.08 1.56 -1.35
CA ALA A 24 16.60 2.65 -0.53
C ALA A 24 16.85 2.25 0.94
N ALA A 25 16.08 1.29 1.45
CA ALA A 25 16.22 0.76 2.81
C ALA A 25 17.34 -0.29 2.95
N LEU A 26 17.81 -0.86 1.83
CA LEU A 26 18.88 -1.85 1.84
C LEU A 26 20.24 -1.17 2.05
N GLU A 27 20.72 -1.25 3.28
CA GLU A 27 22.03 -0.74 3.65
C GLU A 27 23.11 -1.81 3.45
N PRO A 28 24.42 -1.45 3.30
CA PRO A 28 25.51 -2.40 3.03
C PRO A 28 25.69 -3.49 4.08
N ASP A 29 25.24 -3.24 5.32
CA ASP A 29 25.34 -4.17 6.46
C ASP A 29 24.03 -4.91 6.74
N ARG A 30 23.06 -4.80 5.83
CA ARG A 30 21.75 -5.46 5.95
C ARG A 30 21.56 -6.51 4.88
N ASP A 31 20.89 -7.59 5.24
CA ASP A 31 20.59 -8.69 4.32
C ASP A 31 19.39 -8.39 3.41
N LEU A 32 18.42 -7.68 3.92
CA LEU A 32 17.17 -7.37 3.22
C LEU A 32 16.75 -5.91 3.41
N GLY A 33 16.28 -5.31 2.33
CA GLY A 33 15.54 -4.05 2.34
C GLY A 33 14.04 -4.32 2.15
N VAL A 34 13.21 -3.65 2.91
CA VAL A 34 11.75 -3.76 2.85
C VAL A 34 11.16 -2.41 2.49
N GLY A 35 10.26 -2.40 1.52
CA GLY A 35 9.48 -1.23 1.13
C GLY A 35 7.99 -1.56 1.12
N ILE A 36 7.19 -0.60 1.53
CA ILE A 36 5.73 -0.67 1.51
C ILE A 36 5.17 0.58 0.84
N GLU A 37 4.09 0.41 0.12
CA GLU A 37 3.40 1.52 -0.55
C GLU A 37 1.90 1.28 -0.58
N GLY A 38 1.13 2.37 -0.46
CA GLY A 38 -0.32 2.39 -0.66
C GLY A 38 -0.69 3.18 -1.92
N GLY A 39 -1.76 2.80 -2.56
CA GLY A 39 -2.26 3.47 -3.75
C GLY A 39 -3.75 3.24 -3.97
N VAL A 40 -4.25 3.74 -5.07
CA VAL A 40 -5.63 3.53 -5.51
C VAL A 40 -5.63 2.94 -6.92
N ALA A 41 -6.39 1.90 -7.13
CA ALA A 41 -6.49 1.23 -8.44
C ALA A 41 -7.90 0.70 -8.72
N GLY A 42 -8.18 0.43 -10.00
CA GLY A 42 -9.31 -0.38 -10.41
C GLY A 42 -8.92 -1.84 -10.57
N PHE A 43 -9.92 -2.71 -10.56
CA PHE A 43 -9.78 -4.13 -10.90
C PHE A 43 -10.75 -4.47 -12.03
N ASP A 44 -10.33 -5.32 -12.94
CA ASP A 44 -11.24 -5.89 -13.94
C ASP A 44 -12.33 -6.71 -13.24
N GLY A 45 -13.58 -6.45 -13.59
CA GLY A 45 -14.75 -7.13 -13.01
C GLY A 45 -15.34 -6.46 -11.77
N ALA A 46 -14.80 -5.32 -11.36
CA ALA A 46 -15.37 -4.46 -10.31
C ALA A 46 -15.45 -3.01 -10.80
N ASP A 47 -16.55 -2.34 -10.52
CA ASP A 47 -16.77 -0.96 -10.96
C ASP A 47 -16.11 0.06 -10.00
N GLU A 48 -15.87 -0.35 -8.75
CA GLU A 48 -15.30 0.51 -7.72
C GLU A 48 -13.82 0.75 -7.91
N ARG A 49 -13.32 1.86 -7.39
CA ARG A 49 -11.91 2.05 -7.06
C ARG A 49 -11.59 1.37 -5.74
N PHE A 50 -10.36 0.94 -5.59
CA PHE A 50 -9.88 0.22 -4.40
C PHE A 50 -8.67 0.92 -3.79
N LEU A 51 -8.64 0.97 -2.48
CA LEU A 51 -7.39 1.12 -1.75
C LEU A 51 -6.58 -0.16 -1.95
N ILE A 52 -5.37 -0.03 -2.44
CA ILE A 52 -4.42 -1.13 -2.63
C ILE A 52 -3.18 -0.91 -1.79
N MET A 53 -2.52 -2.00 -1.42
CA MET A 53 -1.29 -1.98 -0.63
C MET A 53 -0.32 -3.02 -1.18
N TRP A 54 0.92 -2.61 -1.35
CA TRP A 54 1.98 -3.46 -1.86
C TRP A 54 3.20 -3.44 -0.95
N ALA A 55 3.89 -4.56 -0.87
CA ALA A 55 5.19 -4.68 -0.26
C ALA A 55 6.20 -5.25 -1.26
N ALA A 56 7.43 -4.82 -1.14
CA ALA A 56 8.58 -5.39 -1.83
C ALA A 56 9.68 -5.69 -0.81
N VAL A 57 10.39 -6.80 -1.01
CA VAL A 57 11.56 -7.18 -0.23
C VAL A 57 12.69 -7.48 -1.21
N THR A 58 13.89 -6.97 -0.95
CA THR A 58 15.06 -7.21 -1.82
C THR A 58 16.32 -7.48 -1.03
N ASP A 59 17.17 -8.35 -1.56
CA ASP A 59 18.56 -8.56 -1.12
C ASP A 59 19.57 -7.83 -2.02
N GLY A 60 19.08 -7.04 -2.99
CA GLY A 60 19.88 -6.36 -3.99
C GLY A 60 19.85 -7.04 -5.36
N ASP A 61 19.71 -8.35 -5.40
CA ASP A 61 19.67 -9.16 -6.63
C ASP A 61 18.24 -9.61 -6.96
N ARG A 62 17.52 -10.15 -5.95
CA ARG A 62 16.16 -10.64 -6.09
C ARG A 62 15.18 -9.65 -5.47
N VAL A 63 13.94 -9.70 -5.94
CA VAL A 63 12.83 -8.92 -5.38
C VAL A 63 11.63 -9.85 -5.19
N GLY A 64 11.17 -9.96 -3.95
CA GLY A 64 9.86 -10.52 -3.62
C GLY A 64 8.80 -9.42 -3.58
N ARG A 65 7.60 -9.74 -4.03
CA ARG A 65 6.45 -8.80 -4.06
C ARG A 65 5.21 -9.48 -3.56
N ALA A 66 4.38 -8.75 -2.83
CA ALA A 66 3.04 -9.20 -2.48
C ALA A 66 2.11 -8.02 -2.26
N ALA A 67 0.84 -8.23 -2.54
CA ALA A 67 -0.21 -7.28 -2.20
C ALA A 67 -0.81 -7.61 -0.82
N GLY A 68 -1.22 -6.58 -0.13
CA GLY A 68 -2.12 -6.70 1.02
C GLY A 68 -3.58 -6.74 0.59
N PRO A 69 -4.52 -6.70 1.54
CA PRO A 69 -5.94 -6.58 1.25
C PRO A 69 -6.23 -5.37 0.36
N SER A 70 -7.16 -5.55 -0.57
CA SER A 70 -7.69 -4.46 -1.39
C SER A 70 -9.11 -4.15 -0.95
N LEU A 71 -9.39 -2.88 -0.67
CA LEU A 71 -10.65 -2.44 -0.09
C LEU A 71 -11.38 -1.50 -1.04
N ALA A 72 -12.62 -1.83 -1.38
CA ALA A 72 -13.44 -0.96 -2.22
C ALA A 72 -13.66 0.41 -1.54
N LEU A 73 -13.47 1.47 -2.30
CA LEU A 73 -13.68 2.83 -1.83
C LEU A 73 -15.15 3.24 -2.03
N PRO A 74 -15.75 3.98 -1.09
CA PRO A 74 -17.04 4.63 -1.32
C PRO A 74 -16.98 5.51 -2.57
N THR A 75 -18.09 5.61 -3.30
CA THR A 75 -18.17 6.37 -4.56
C THR A 75 -17.72 7.82 -4.41
N ASP A 76 -18.12 8.48 -3.33
CA ASP A 76 -17.76 9.88 -3.08
C ASP A 76 -16.25 10.05 -2.80
N VAL A 77 -15.64 9.09 -2.12
CA VAL A 77 -14.18 9.06 -1.88
C VAL A 77 -13.44 8.89 -3.20
N ALA A 78 -13.86 7.92 -4.00
CA ALA A 78 -13.25 7.64 -5.31
C ALA A 78 -13.32 8.85 -6.24
N ALA A 79 -14.46 9.53 -6.30
CA ALA A 79 -14.65 10.73 -7.11
C ALA A 79 -13.69 11.86 -6.72
N ARG A 80 -13.48 12.09 -5.44
CA ARG A 80 -12.54 13.11 -4.94
C ARG A 80 -11.09 12.77 -5.28
N ILE A 81 -10.73 11.48 -5.23
CA ILE A 81 -9.39 11.01 -5.62
C ILE A 81 -9.19 11.16 -7.13
N ASP A 82 -10.18 10.82 -7.94
CA ASP A 82 -10.13 11.01 -9.40
C ASP A 82 -9.98 12.51 -9.77
N ASP A 83 -10.47 13.41 -8.94
CA ASP A 83 -10.29 14.87 -9.05
C ASP A 83 -8.93 15.37 -8.50
N GLY A 84 -8.06 14.48 -8.05
CA GLY A 84 -6.69 14.79 -7.63
C GLY A 84 -6.48 14.90 -6.12
N ALA A 85 -7.47 14.60 -5.30
CA ALA A 85 -7.31 14.56 -3.85
C ALA A 85 -6.57 13.30 -3.39
N GLU A 86 -5.90 13.39 -2.24
CA GLU A 86 -5.27 12.25 -1.58
C GLU A 86 -6.24 11.56 -0.62
N LEU A 87 -6.12 10.22 -0.50
CA LEU A 87 -7.04 9.42 0.31
C LEU A 87 -7.06 9.82 1.79
N GLY A 88 -5.90 10.06 2.40
CA GLY A 88 -5.81 10.43 3.82
C GLY A 88 -6.62 11.68 4.15
N PRO A 89 -6.34 12.83 3.50
CA PRO A 89 -7.10 14.06 3.68
C PRO A 89 -8.60 13.93 3.37
N VAL A 90 -8.98 13.15 2.35
CA VAL A 90 -10.39 12.89 2.03
C VAL A 90 -11.09 12.16 3.18
N MET A 91 -10.43 11.15 3.75
CA MET A 91 -10.98 10.41 4.89
C MET A 91 -11.06 11.27 6.14
N ASP A 92 -10.06 12.10 6.41
CA ASP A 92 -10.08 13.04 7.54
C ASP A 92 -11.25 14.02 7.45
N ASP A 93 -11.50 14.55 6.26
CA ASP A 93 -12.62 15.48 6.01
C ASP A 93 -13.98 14.80 6.19
N LEU A 94 -14.16 13.60 5.65
CA LEU A 94 -15.43 12.86 5.75
C LEU A 94 -15.75 12.40 7.17
N LEU A 95 -14.73 12.13 7.97
CA LEU A 95 -14.87 11.68 9.35
C LEU A 95 -14.86 12.84 10.36
N ASP A 96 -14.74 14.07 9.88
CA ASP A 96 -14.59 15.29 10.71
C ASP A 96 -13.51 15.10 11.78
N THR A 97 -12.32 14.64 11.35
CA THR A 97 -11.20 14.32 12.22
C THR A 97 -9.87 14.68 11.56
N ASP A 98 -8.80 14.61 12.33
CA ASP A 98 -7.43 14.73 11.86
C ASP A 98 -6.67 13.44 12.15
N GLY A 99 -5.72 13.09 11.27
CA GLY A 99 -4.77 12.02 11.53
C GLY A 99 -5.37 10.62 11.47
N VAL A 100 -6.28 10.33 10.52
CA VAL A 100 -6.77 8.97 10.27
C VAL A 100 -5.61 7.99 10.04
N ALA A 101 -4.52 8.47 9.46
CA ALA A 101 -3.30 7.69 9.25
C ALA A 101 -2.67 7.18 10.55
N THR A 102 -2.87 7.85 11.69
CA THR A 102 -2.37 7.45 13.01
C THR A 102 -3.34 6.57 13.80
N ARG A 103 -4.53 6.35 13.28
CA ARG A 103 -5.63 5.59 13.92
C ARG A 103 -6.10 4.40 13.08
N GLY A 104 -5.15 3.62 12.54
CA GLY A 104 -5.44 2.47 11.70
C GLY A 104 -5.55 2.79 10.21
N GLY A 105 -5.35 4.06 9.80
CA GLY A 105 -5.39 4.51 8.43
C GLY A 105 -6.78 4.43 7.79
N ALA A 106 -6.85 4.65 6.48
CA ALA A 106 -8.08 4.50 5.72
C ALA A 106 -8.66 3.07 5.82
N ALA A 107 -7.82 2.04 5.87
CA ALA A 107 -8.26 0.66 6.05
C ALA A 107 -9.07 0.48 7.33
N GLY A 108 -8.60 1.03 8.45
CA GLY A 108 -9.32 1.01 9.71
C GLY A 108 -10.67 1.72 9.63
N ALA A 109 -10.70 2.90 9.02
CA ALA A 109 -11.93 3.68 8.84
C ALA A 109 -12.94 2.96 7.93
N LEU A 110 -12.49 2.41 6.82
CA LEU A 110 -13.34 1.70 5.84
C LEU A 110 -13.95 0.40 6.39
N THR A 111 -13.34 -0.21 7.40
CA THR A 111 -13.73 -1.52 7.93
C THR A 111 -14.24 -1.46 9.38
N ASN A 112 -14.39 -0.25 9.91
CA ASN A 112 -14.70 -0.06 11.33
C ASN A 112 -13.75 -0.84 12.26
N GLY A 113 -12.45 -0.72 12.00
CA GLY A 113 -11.38 -1.30 12.79
C GLY A 113 -11.14 -2.81 12.61
N ARG A 114 -11.81 -3.48 11.68
CA ARG A 114 -11.62 -4.91 11.44
C ARG A 114 -10.30 -5.23 10.75
N VAL A 115 -9.83 -4.32 9.93
CA VAL A 115 -8.49 -4.36 9.31
C VAL A 115 -7.87 -3.00 9.50
N ASP A 116 -6.72 -2.92 10.14
CA ASP A 116 -5.95 -1.70 10.19
C ASP A 116 -4.79 -1.72 9.17
N ARG A 117 -4.18 -0.55 8.97
CA ARG A 117 -3.07 -0.39 8.03
C ARG A 117 -1.86 -1.26 8.39
N ALA A 118 -1.54 -1.39 9.67
CA ALA A 118 -0.39 -2.16 10.12
C ALA A 118 -0.59 -3.66 9.82
N GLU A 119 -1.76 -4.20 10.10
CA GLU A 119 -2.11 -5.59 9.80
C GLU A 119 -2.08 -5.88 8.30
N ALA A 120 -2.67 -4.98 7.49
CA ALA A 120 -2.71 -5.11 6.04
C ALA A 120 -1.30 -5.10 5.43
N LEU A 121 -0.45 -4.19 5.85
CA LEU A 121 0.93 -4.09 5.36
C LEU A 121 1.81 -5.22 5.89
N ALA A 122 1.61 -5.69 7.12
CA ALA A 122 2.30 -6.86 7.65
C ALA A 122 2.02 -8.12 6.84
N ALA A 123 0.78 -8.32 6.42
CA ALA A 123 0.40 -9.44 5.53
C ALA A 123 1.11 -9.33 4.17
N ALA A 124 1.17 -8.14 3.57
CA ALA A 124 1.88 -7.92 2.32
C ALA A 124 3.39 -8.20 2.46
N VAL A 125 4.03 -7.72 3.52
CA VAL A 125 5.45 -7.97 3.78
C VAL A 125 5.71 -9.47 3.96
N SER A 126 4.86 -10.16 4.72
CA SER A 126 4.98 -11.62 4.91
C SER A 126 4.92 -12.38 3.58
N GLY A 127 4.02 -11.99 2.68
CA GLY A 127 3.96 -12.56 1.33
C GLY A 127 5.20 -12.23 0.48
N ALA A 128 5.69 -11.00 0.55
CA ALA A 128 6.88 -10.56 -0.20
C ALA A 128 8.18 -11.25 0.27
N LEU A 129 8.22 -11.78 1.48
CA LEU A 129 9.33 -12.57 2.00
C LEU A 129 9.40 -13.98 1.38
N GLY A 130 8.36 -14.45 0.71
CA GLY A 130 8.28 -15.81 0.16
C GLY A 130 9.54 -16.28 -0.55
N PRO A 131 10.12 -15.54 -1.53
CA PRO A 131 11.34 -15.95 -2.24
C PRO A 131 12.58 -16.12 -1.35
N PHE A 132 12.57 -15.56 -0.15
CA PHE A 132 13.72 -15.60 0.78
C PHE A 132 13.57 -16.64 1.88
N VAL A 133 12.38 -17.18 2.10
CA VAL A 133 12.09 -18.10 3.22
C VAL A 133 11.49 -19.44 2.78
N ALA A 134 10.93 -19.55 1.58
CA ALA A 134 10.38 -20.78 1.06
C ALA A 134 11.34 -21.48 0.10
N GLU A 135 11.40 -22.81 0.16
CA GLU A 135 12.27 -23.62 -0.72
C GLU A 135 11.72 -23.76 -2.15
N LEU A 136 10.59 -23.15 -2.44
CA LEU A 136 9.90 -23.25 -3.75
C LEU A 136 10.45 -22.28 -4.82
N TYR A 137 11.25 -21.31 -4.41
CA TYR A 137 11.78 -20.25 -5.29
C TYR A 137 13.23 -20.48 -5.69
#